data_184d465fd8a5069643d0e2e57d717d78
#
_entry.id   184d465fd8a5069643d0e2e57d717d78
#
_cell.length_a   1.000
_cell.length_b   1.000
_cell.length_c   1.000
_cell.angle_alpha   90.00
_cell.angle_beta   90.00
_cell.angle_gamma   90.00
#
_symmetry.space_group_name_H-M   'P 1'
#
loop_
_entity.id
_entity.type
_entity.pdbx_description
1 polymer ?
#
loop_
_entity_poly.entity_id
_entity_poly.type
_entity_poly.pdbx_seq_one_letter_code
_entity_poly.pdbx_strand_id
1 'polypeptide(L)'
;MNKKELLVPVGNKECLISSINAGCDAVYLAGNNYGARKYAENFSNNEIVDAIKMCHIYGVKVYVTINTLIFDREFPDVVEFIKFLHKNNVDALIMQDIGLINYIHQILPNLELHASTQMHVPVSYTHLT
;
A
#
# COMPACT_ATOMS: atom_id res chain seq x y z
N MET A 1 5.48 -1.73 -26.30
CA MET A 1 6.53 -2.33 -25.46
C MET A 1 6.18 -2.23 -23.99
N ASN A 2 6.29 -3.32 -23.30
CA ASN A 2 5.96 -3.35 -21.89
C ASN A 2 7.12 -2.86 -21.05
N LYS A 3 6.92 -1.75 -20.40
CA LYS A 3 7.91 -1.24 -19.47
C LYS A 3 7.70 -1.89 -18.12
N LYS A 4 8.74 -2.53 -17.59
CA LYS A 4 8.65 -3.11 -16.28
C LYS A 4 8.76 -2.03 -15.23
N GLU A 5 7.86 -2.10 -14.28
CA GLU A 5 7.87 -1.16 -13.16
C GLU A 5 8.90 -1.62 -12.13
N LEU A 6 9.78 -0.71 -11.75
CA LEU A 6 10.74 -0.99 -10.68
C LEU A 6 10.09 -0.64 -9.36
N LEU A 7 9.66 -1.65 -8.63
CA LEU A 7 8.96 -1.52 -7.36
C LEU A 7 9.90 -1.89 -6.23
N VAL A 8 10.11 -0.97 -5.31
CA VAL A 8 11.10 -1.10 -4.25
C VAL A 8 10.44 -1.06 -2.87
N PRO A 9 10.75 -2.03 -2.00
CA PRO A 9 10.25 -1.95 -0.62
C PRO A 9 11.04 -0.91 0.16
N VAL A 10 10.36 -0.10 0.96
CA VAL A 10 11.02 0.89 1.79
C VAL A 10 10.55 0.76 3.23
N GLY A 11 11.49 0.73 4.16
CA GLY A 11 11.18 0.58 5.56
C GLY A 11 11.30 1.86 6.36
N ASN A 12 11.93 2.88 5.79
CA ASN A 12 12.10 4.16 6.47
C ASN A 12 12.34 5.26 5.45
N LYS A 13 12.44 6.49 5.95
CA LYS A 13 12.59 7.65 5.08
C LYS A 13 13.91 7.64 4.32
N GLU A 14 14.97 7.16 4.93
CA GLU A 14 16.26 7.11 4.27
C GLU A 14 16.23 6.16 3.06
N CYS A 15 15.61 5.01 3.24
CA CYS A 15 15.41 4.07 2.12
C CYS A 15 14.54 4.68 1.03
N LEU A 16 13.53 5.44 1.42
CA LEU A 16 12.66 6.11 0.47
C LEU A 16 13.44 7.08 -0.39
N ILE A 17 14.23 7.93 0.23
CA ILE A 17 15.02 8.92 -0.50
C ILE A 17 16.01 8.23 -1.42
N SER A 18 16.68 7.20 -0.94
CA SER A 18 17.63 6.44 -1.75
C SER A 18 16.94 5.80 -2.97
N SER A 19 15.74 5.28 -2.77
CA SER A 19 15.00 4.64 -3.84
C SER A 19 14.58 5.65 -4.91
N ILE A 20 14.13 6.83 -4.49
CA ILE A 20 13.78 7.89 -5.43
C ILE A 20 15.01 8.31 -6.22
N ASN A 21 16.14 8.48 -5.55
CA ASN A 21 17.37 8.87 -6.22
C ASN A 21 17.87 7.82 -7.20
N ALA A 22 17.57 6.55 -6.93
CA ALA A 22 17.95 5.46 -7.81
C ALA A 22 17.04 5.32 -9.03
N GLY A 23 15.95 6.09 -9.09
CA GLY A 23 15.06 6.08 -10.24
C GLY A 23 14.00 5.01 -10.23
N CYS A 24 13.51 4.64 -9.06
CA CYS A 24 12.43 3.66 -8.99
C CYS A 24 11.14 4.23 -9.57
N ASP A 25 10.26 3.33 -10.01
CA ASP A 25 8.95 3.72 -10.54
C ASP A 25 7.90 3.79 -9.45
N ALA A 26 8.05 2.95 -8.44
CA ALA A 26 7.11 2.89 -7.34
C ALA A 26 7.81 2.34 -6.10
N VAL A 27 7.28 2.70 -4.95
CA VAL A 27 7.75 2.14 -3.67
C VAL A 27 6.57 1.51 -2.97
N TYR A 28 6.82 0.52 -2.11
CA TYR A 28 5.77 0.03 -1.23
C TYR A 28 6.25 0.05 0.20
N LEU A 29 5.33 0.36 1.09
CA LEU A 29 5.62 0.51 2.50
C LEU A 29 4.45 0.00 3.34
N ALA A 30 4.68 -0.17 4.62
CA ALA A 30 3.67 -0.66 5.53
C ALA A 30 3.40 0.38 6.61
N GLY A 31 2.13 0.52 6.96
CA GLY A 31 1.75 1.34 8.08
C GLY A 31 1.91 0.57 9.39
N ASN A 32 1.96 1.30 10.49
CA ASN A 32 2.21 0.68 11.79
C ASN A 32 1.04 0.77 12.77
N ASN A 33 -0.15 1.07 12.28
CA ASN A 33 -1.28 1.32 13.17
C ASN A 33 -2.05 0.08 13.59
N TYR A 34 -1.75 -1.07 13.02
CA TYR A 34 -2.47 -2.29 13.34
C TYR A 34 -1.67 -3.51 12.89
N GLY A 35 -2.12 -4.66 13.33
CA GLY A 35 -1.55 -5.92 12.90
C GLY A 35 -0.35 -6.34 13.71
N ALA A 36 0.18 -7.49 13.37
CA ALA A 36 1.28 -8.11 14.11
C ALA A 36 2.60 -7.39 13.94
N ARG A 37 2.67 -6.50 12.96
CA ARG A 37 3.91 -5.84 12.61
C ARG A 37 4.03 -4.43 13.16
N LYS A 38 3.19 -4.05 14.10
CA LYS A 38 3.21 -2.68 14.60
C LYS A 38 4.50 -2.33 15.36
N TYR A 39 5.29 -3.32 15.71
CA TYR A 39 6.58 -3.08 16.36
C TYR A 39 7.74 -3.06 15.38
N ALA A 40 7.50 -3.34 14.13
CA ALA A 40 8.55 -3.27 13.12
C ALA A 40 8.77 -1.82 12.71
N GLU A 41 9.80 -1.58 11.93
CA GLU A 41 10.04 -0.25 11.37
C GLU A 41 9.02 0.01 10.28
N ASN A 42 7.89 0.55 10.67
CA ASN A 42 6.82 0.90 9.75
C ASN A 42 6.60 2.40 9.79
N PHE A 43 5.96 2.91 8.74
CA PHE A 43 5.66 4.32 8.67
C PHE A 43 4.44 4.67 9.52
N SER A 44 4.51 5.76 10.27
CA SER A 44 3.34 6.32 10.93
C SER A 44 2.43 6.97 9.89
N ASN A 45 1.21 7.32 10.29
CA ASN A 45 0.28 7.96 9.36
C ASN A 45 0.84 9.25 8.77
N ASN A 46 1.47 10.07 9.60
CA ASN A 46 2.06 11.32 9.12
C ASN A 46 3.22 11.06 8.16
N GLU A 47 4.01 10.07 8.46
CA GLU A 47 5.12 9.69 7.60
C GLU A 47 4.64 9.14 6.26
N ILE A 48 3.53 8.40 6.26
CA ILE A 48 2.96 7.91 5.02
C ILE A 48 2.49 9.07 4.14
N VAL A 49 1.81 10.04 4.73
CA VAL A 49 1.35 11.21 3.98
C VAL A 49 2.53 11.96 3.37
N ASP A 50 3.58 12.17 4.17
CA ASP A 50 4.79 12.84 3.68
C ASP A 50 5.45 12.04 2.56
N ALA A 51 5.49 10.73 2.70
CA ALA A 51 6.07 9.86 1.68
C ALA A 51 5.30 9.95 0.36
N ILE A 52 3.95 9.94 0.45
CA ILE A 52 3.12 10.05 -0.74
C ILE A 52 3.38 11.38 -1.44
N LYS A 53 3.40 12.45 -0.69
CA LYS A 53 3.65 13.78 -1.28
C LYS A 53 5.02 13.86 -1.93
N MET A 54 6.04 13.38 -1.23
CA MET A 54 7.40 13.42 -1.76
C MET A 54 7.52 12.59 -3.04
N CYS A 55 6.98 11.38 -3.02
CA CYS A 55 7.06 10.49 -4.17
C CYS A 55 6.34 11.08 -5.37
N HIS A 56 5.17 11.66 -5.15
CA HIS A 56 4.40 12.22 -6.26
C HIS A 56 5.09 13.41 -6.89
N ILE A 57 5.85 14.18 -6.12
CA ILE A 57 6.65 15.27 -6.68
C ILE A 57 7.66 14.74 -7.70
N TYR A 58 8.19 13.55 -7.46
CA TYR A 58 9.19 12.94 -8.35
C TYR A 58 8.58 11.94 -9.33
N GLY A 59 7.26 11.86 -9.40
CA GLY A 59 6.60 10.94 -10.32
C GLY A 59 6.68 9.49 -9.90
N VAL A 60 6.87 9.22 -8.62
CA VAL A 60 6.97 7.86 -8.07
C VAL A 60 5.66 7.50 -7.42
N LYS A 61 5.16 6.29 -7.71
CA LYS A 61 3.93 5.80 -7.11
C LYS A 61 4.19 5.23 -5.72
N VAL A 62 3.18 5.30 -4.88
CA VAL A 62 3.27 4.76 -3.52
C VAL A 62 2.20 3.71 -3.31
N TYR A 63 2.62 2.51 -2.96
CA TYR A 63 1.72 1.42 -2.62
C TYR A 63 1.88 1.14 -1.13
N VAL A 64 0.77 0.85 -0.47
CA VAL A 64 0.81 0.52 0.96
C VAL A 64 0.37 -0.92 1.13
N THR A 65 1.15 -1.68 1.87
CA THR A 65 0.85 -3.09 2.10
C THR A 65 -0.03 -3.25 3.34
N ILE A 66 -1.02 -4.12 3.22
CA ILE A 66 -1.89 -4.51 4.31
C ILE A 66 -1.86 -6.03 4.35
N ASN A 67 -0.84 -6.55 4.99
CA ASN A 67 -0.53 -7.98 4.95
C ASN A 67 -1.13 -8.80 6.06
N THR A 68 -1.84 -8.18 6.97
CA THR A 68 -2.36 -8.85 8.15
C THR A 68 -3.72 -9.44 7.85
N LEU A 69 -3.96 -10.65 8.34
CA LEU A 69 -5.30 -11.21 8.33
C LEU A 69 -6.13 -10.41 9.32
N ILE A 70 -7.33 -10.07 8.92
CA ILE A 70 -8.18 -9.15 9.67
C ILE A 70 -9.22 -9.94 10.43
N PHE A 71 -9.24 -9.75 11.76
CA PHE A 71 -10.29 -10.28 12.59
C PHE A 71 -11.40 -9.25 12.75
N ASP A 72 -12.58 -9.70 13.09
CA ASP A 72 -13.76 -8.85 13.12
C ASP A 72 -13.53 -7.54 13.88
N ARG A 73 -12.86 -7.61 15.03
CA ARG A 73 -12.69 -6.42 15.85
C ARG A 73 -11.68 -5.43 15.29
N GLU A 74 -10.84 -5.86 14.35
CA GLU A 74 -9.89 -4.96 13.69
C GLU A 74 -10.44 -4.36 12.41
N PHE A 75 -11.53 -4.92 11.94
CA PHE A 75 -12.07 -4.54 10.64
C PHE A 75 -12.38 -3.05 10.52
N PRO A 76 -13.07 -2.44 11.49
CA PRO A 76 -13.37 -1.00 11.38
C PRO A 76 -12.11 -0.15 11.34
N ASP A 77 -11.09 -0.51 12.12
CA ASP A 77 -9.86 0.27 12.16
C ASP A 77 -9.11 0.19 10.83
N VAL A 78 -9.09 -0.99 10.24
CA VAL A 78 -8.43 -1.18 8.95
C VAL A 78 -9.16 -0.40 7.86
N VAL A 79 -10.49 -0.44 7.86
CA VAL A 79 -11.28 0.28 6.88
C VAL A 79 -11.04 1.78 6.99
N GLU A 80 -10.98 2.31 8.20
CA GLU A 80 -10.71 3.73 8.40
C GLU A 80 -9.31 4.10 7.93
N PHE A 81 -8.33 3.23 8.18
CA PHE A 81 -6.98 3.44 7.70
C PHE A 81 -6.94 3.47 6.17
N ILE A 82 -7.66 2.58 5.53
CA ILE A 82 -7.71 2.51 4.07
C ILE A 82 -8.37 3.77 3.51
N LYS A 83 -9.46 4.24 4.13
CA LYS A 83 -10.08 5.49 3.71
C LYS A 83 -9.13 6.67 3.86
N PHE A 84 -8.36 6.68 4.94
CA PHE A 84 -7.35 7.72 5.15
C PHE A 84 -6.31 7.70 4.04
N LEU A 85 -5.82 6.52 3.67
CA LEU A 85 -4.85 6.40 2.60
C LEU A 85 -5.43 6.87 1.27
N HIS A 86 -6.65 6.48 0.98
CA HIS A 86 -7.30 6.88 -0.27
C HIS A 86 -7.46 8.40 -0.33
N LYS A 87 -7.84 9.00 0.79
CA LYS A 87 -8.00 10.45 0.87
C LYS A 87 -6.68 11.18 0.62
N ASN A 88 -5.57 10.56 0.97
CA ASN A 88 -4.25 11.16 0.80
C ASN A 88 -3.56 10.71 -0.48
N ASN A 89 -4.34 10.16 -1.42
CA ASN A 89 -3.87 9.88 -2.79
C ASN A 89 -2.86 8.73 -2.90
N VAL A 90 -2.98 7.73 -2.03
CA VAL A 90 -2.18 6.53 -2.22
C VAL A 90 -2.50 5.94 -3.61
N ASP A 91 -1.48 5.42 -4.28
CA ASP A 91 -1.67 4.92 -5.63
C ASP A 91 -2.34 3.56 -5.66
N ALA A 92 -2.03 2.70 -4.71
CA ALA A 92 -2.66 1.39 -4.63
C ALA A 92 -2.40 0.76 -3.27
N LEU A 93 -3.16 -0.28 -2.97
CA LEU A 93 -2.95 -1.10 -1.78
C LEU A 93 -2.55 -2.50 -2.22
N ILE A 94 -1.69 -3.12 -1.42
CA ILE A 94 -1.31 -4.52 -1.62
C ILE A 94 -1.87 -5.29 -0.43
N MET A 95 -2.78 -6.22 -0.69
CA MET A 95 -3.55 -6.87 0.37
C MET A 95 -3.58 -8.38 0.20
N GLN A 96 -3.74 -9.11 1.30
CA GLN A 96 -3.84 -10.57 1.29
C GLN A 96 -5.25 -11.06 1.54
N ASP A 97 -6.00 -10.37 2.36
CA ASP A 97 -7.33 -10.83 2.79
C ASP A 97 -8.35 -10.58 1.69
N ILE A 98 -8.83 -11.66 1.08
CA ILE A 98 -9.75 -11.56 -0.05
C ILE A 98 -11.08 -10.93 0.36
N GLY A 99 -11.56 -11.24 1.56
CA GLY A 99 -12.79 -10.63 2.05
C GLY A 99 -12.67 -9.12 2.17
N LEU A 100 -11.53 -8.67 2.68
CA LEU A 100 -11.28 -7.24 2.81
C LEU A 100 -11.13 -6.59 1.44
N ILE A 101 -10.43 -7.24 0.51
CA ILE A 101 -10.28 -6.73 -0.85
C ILE A 101 -11.65 -6.52 -1.48
N ASN A 102 -12.53 -7.52 -1.39
CA ASN A 102 -13.86 -7.42 -1.98
C ASN A 102 -14.66 -6.29 -1.35
N TYR A 103 -14.58 -6.16 -0.04
CA TYR A 103 -15.31 -5.11 0.66
C TYR A 103 -14.82 -3.72 0.24
N ILE A 104 -13.51 -3.53 0.20
CA ILE A 104 -12.93 -2.24 -0.16
C ILE A 104 -13.24 -1.91 -1.62
N HIS A 105 -13.20 -2.90 -2.48
CA HIS A 105 -13.54 -2.66 -3.89
C HIS A 105 -14.96 -2.15 -4.05
N GLN A 106 -15.88 -2.60 -3.19
CA GLN A 106 -17.26 -2.15 -3.24
C GLN A 106 -17.42 -0.71 -2.75
N ILE A 107 -16.70 -0.32 -1.70
CA ILE A 107 -16.89 1.01 -1.13
C ILE A 107 -15.95 2.05 -1.74
N LEU A 108 -14.83 1.63 -2.29
CA LEU A 108 -13.86 2.53 -2.91
C LEU A 108 -13.45 1.97 -4.26
N PRO A 109 -14.37 1.99 -5.23
CA PRO A 109 -14.12 1.32 -6.52
C PRO A 109 -13.00 1.94 -7.34
N ASN A 110 -12.63 3.18 -7.06
CA ASN A 110 -11.56 3.84 -7.80
C ASN A 110 -10.18 3.59 -7.22
N LEU A 111 -10.12 2.95 -6.06
CA LEU A 111 -8.83 2.64 -5.44
C LEU A 111 -8.29 1.35 -6.04
N GLU A 112 -7.07 1.40 -6.53
CA GLU A 112 -6.44 0.22 -7.11
C GLU A 112 -6.00 -0.74 -6.02
N LEU A 113 -6.36 -2.01 -6.17
CA LEU A 113 -6.05 -3.05 -5.18
C LEU A 113 -5.28 -4.17 -5.86
N HIS A 114 -4.21 -4.60 -5.22
CA HIS A 114 -3.40 -5.73 -5.69
C HIS A 114 -3.43 -6.83 -4.65
N ALA A 115 -3.70 -8.03 -5.07
CA ALA A 115 -3.65 -9.17 -4.17
C ALA A 115 -2.19 -9.55 -3.96
N SER A 116 -1.76 -9.56 -2.71
CA SER A 116 -0.44 -10.05 -2.36
C SER A 116 -0.60 -11.50 -1.93
N THR A 117 0.05 -12.40 -2.62
CA THR A 117 -0.04 -13.79 -2.25
C THR A 117 1.35 -14.33 -1.98
N GLN A 118 1.43 -15.14 -0.96
CA GLN A 118 2.65 -15.87 -0.69
C GLN A 118 2.75 -17.13 -1.54
N MET A 119 1.75 -17.35 -2.35
CA MET A 119 1.73 -18.47 -3.28
C MET A 119 2.17 -18.06 -4.68
N HIS A 120 2.70 -16.88 -4.80
CA HIS A 120 3.27 -16.38 -6.06
C HIS A 120 2.26 -16.25 -7.19
N VAL A 121 1.06 -15.87 -6.84
CA VAL A 121 0.03 -15.64 -7.86
C VAL A 121 -0.34 -14.15 -7.81
N PRO A 122 0.43 -13.30 -8.48
CA PRO A 122 0.13 -11.87 -8.46
C PRO A 122 -1.13 -11.61 -9.28
N VAL A 123 -2.11 -11.03 -8.63
CA VAL A 123 -3.39 -10.72 -9.26
C VAL A 123 -3.75 -9.29 -8.92
N SER A 124 -4.10 -8.51 -9.94
CA SER A 124 -4.63 -7.18 -9.73
C SER A 124 -6.14 -7.24 -9.82
N TYR A 125 -6.81 -6.89 -8.74
CA TYR A 125 -8.26 -6.93 -8.73
C TYR A 125 -8.90 -5.87 -9.60
N THR A 126 -8.18 -4.80 -9.88
CA THR A 126 -8.72 -3.80 -10.79
C THR A 126 -8.84 -4.33 -12.20
N HIS A 127 -8.08 -5.35 -12.56
CA HIS A 127 -8.13 -5.95 -13.88
C HIS A 127 -9.19 -7.03 -14.00
N LEU A 128 -9.81 -7.42 -12.91
CA LEU A 128 -10.81 -8.47 -12.90
C LEU A 128 -12.23 -7.94 -13.03
N THR A 129 -12.38 -6.65 -13.02
CA THR A 129 -13.72 -6.04 -13.07
C THR A 129 -14.06 -5.50 -14.45
#